data_65a6b8da9d3edac8af1cf2df89d2cc48
#
_entry.id   65a6b8da9d3edac8af1cf2df89d2cc48
#
_cell.length_a   1.000
_cell.length_b   1.000
_cell.length_c   1.000
_cell.angle_alpha   90.00
_cell.angle_beta   90.00
_cell.angle_gamma   90.00
#
_symmetry.space_group_name_H-M   'P 1'
#
loop_
_entity.id
_entity.type
_entity.pdbx_description
1 polymer ?
#
loop_
_entity_poly.entity_id
_entity_poly.type
_entity_poly.pdbx_seq_one_letter_code
_entity_poly.pdbx_strand_id
1 'polypeptide(L)'
;MNGLSNNSFLSVGKNGFAELTHGSLFSGIGGFEEGSELAGIKTIWNCELEDYQSKILKQNYNDSKQYRDITEAEITERVSIISGGFPCQDISVAGKMEGIKGKRSGLWSEMFRIIRNIRPYYVIIENSPALLIRGFEQFLCDLSEIGYNAEWQVLSNIAFGYPHKRERLYAIAYANEIGLQSDICTDRGFNSIFRKWTPNQNDGYSLSKRIHEIGACTDIRNGDGFQSWTHRVGSIGNAVNPTLAYYLFECIKYHFLKRREEKTVIADLQQITRLNVPA
;
A
#
# COMPACT_ATOMS: atom_id res chain seq x y z
N MET A 1 1.13 36.15 10.18
CA MET A 1 0.06 35.75 9.23
C MET A 1 0.47 34.39 8.68
N ASN A 2 0.01 33.36 9.31
CA ASN A 2 0.48 32.00 9.03
C ASN A 2 -0.64 31.21 8.37
N GLY A 3 -0.47 30.96 7.09
CA GLY A 3 -1.30 30.05 6.34
C GLY A 3 -1.15 28.64 6.88
N LEU A 4 -2.18 28.15 7.54
CA LEU A 4 -2.39 26.73 7.78
C LEU A 4 -2.63 26.11 6.41
N SER A 5 -1.63 25.39 5.92
CA SER A 5 -1.73 24.59 4.70
C SER A 5 -2.84 23.56 4.89
N ASN A 6 -3.86 23.66 4.06
CA ASN A 6 -4.91 22.66 3.95
C ASN A 6 -4.28 21.28 3.77
N ASN A 7 -4.46 20.40 4.74
CA ASN A 7 -4.11 18.99 4.66
C ASN A 7 -5.00 18.29 3.64
N SER A 8 -4.69 18.44 2.35
CA SER A 8 -5.44 17.90 1.22
C SER A 8 -5.27 16.39 1.02
N PHE A 9 -4.62 15.68 1.97
CA PHE A 9 -4.40 14.23 1.92
C PHE A 9 -5.56 13.38 2.41
N LEU A 10 -6.50 14.02 3.12
CA LEU A 10 -7.61 13.36 3.73
C LEU A 10 -8.91 13.89 3.10
N SER A 11 -9.80 13.01 2.71
CA SER A 11 -11.17 13.37 2.41
C SER A 11 -11.91 13.59 3.74
N VAL A 12 -12.90 14.48 3.73
CA VAL A 12 -13.77 14.66 4.88
C VAL A 12 -14.97 13.73 4.66
N GLY A 13 -15.07 12.67 5.47
CA GLY A 13 -16.18 11.75 5.44
C GLY A 13 -17.49 12.40 5.91
N LYS A 14 -18.60 11.72 5.66
CA LYS A 14 -19.95 12.16 6.05
C LYS A 14 -20.09 12.47 7.56
N ASN A 15 -19.19 11.95 8.37
CA ASN A 15 -19.13 12.12 9.83
C ASN A 15 -18.18 13.24 10.27
N GLY A 16 -17.63 14.05 9.36
CA GLY A 16 -16.69 15.12 9.67
C GLY A 16 -15.28 14.66 10.02
N PHE A 17 -14.99 13.34 9.97
CA PHE A 17 -13.67 12.79 10.22
C PHE A 17 -12.85 12.72 8.93
N ALA A 18 -11.56 13.00 9.07
CA ALA A 18 -10.62 12.83 7.97
C ALA A 18 -10.47 11.35 7.62
N GLU A 19 -10.80 11.00 6.38
CA GLU A 19 -10.73 9.63 5.85
C GLU A 19 -9.45 9.43 5.05
N LEU A 20 -8.87 8.23 5.19
CA LEU A 20 -7.74 7.82 4.38
C LEU A 20 -8.18 7.63 2.92
N THR A 21 -7.29 7.96 1.99
CA THR A 21 -7.48 7.79 0.55
C THR A 21 -6.33 6.98 -0.03
N HIS A 22 -6.57 6.31 -1.16
CA HIS A 22 -5.63 5.39 -1.76
C HIS A 22 -5.33 5.74 -3.22
N GLY A 23 -4.09 5.50 -3.63
CA GLY A 23 -3.65 5.49 -5.02
C GLY A 23 -2.83 4.23 -5.28
N SER A 24 -3.04 3.61 -6.42
CA SER A 24 -2.44 2.33 -6.76
C SER A 24 -1.52 2.45 -7.98
N LEU A 25 -0.33 1.89 -7.87
CA LEU A 25 0.65 1.76 -8.94
C LEU A 25 0.84 0.30 -9.29
N PHE A 26 1.02 0.00 -10.58
CA PHE A 26 1.11 -1.38 -11.08
C PHE A 26 -0.11 -2.21 -10.65
N SER A 27 -1.27 -1.61 -10.84
CA SER A 27 -2.56 -2.06 -10.26
C SER A 27 -2.97 -3.48 -10.66
N GLY A 28 -2.47 -3.97 -11.81
CA GLY A 28 -2.87 -5.27 -12.32
C GLY A 28 -4.37 -5.34 -12.55
N ILE A 29 -5.02 -6.33 -12.00
CA ILE A 29 -6.48 -6.50 -12.07
C ILE A 29 -7.23 -5.92 -10.86
N GLY A 30 -6.58 -5.12 -10.02
CA GLY A 30 -7.23 -4.39 -8.93
C GLY A 30 -7.16 -5.05 -7.56
N GLY A 31 -6.11 -5.82 -7.27
CA GLY A 31 -6.00 -6.50 -5.97
C GLY A 31 -5.83 -5.56 -4.77
N PHE A 32 -5.10 -4.46 -4.93
CA PHE A 32 -5.01 -3.42 -3.90
C PHE A 32 -6.27 -2.58 -3.83
N GLU A 33 -6.87 -2.26 -4.96
CA GLU A 33 -8.13 -1.53 -5.05
C GLU A 33 -9.24 -2.26 -4.28
N GLU A 34 -9.42 -3.55 -4.53
CA GLU A 34 -10.40 -4.36 -3.81
C GLU A 34 -10.12 -4.40 -2.31
N GLY A 35 -8.85 -4.62 -1.92
CA GLY A 35 -8.44 -4.60 -0.52
C GLY A 35 -8.71 -3.25 0.17
N SER A 36 -8.50 -2.14 -0.52
CA SER A 36 -8.77 -0.80 0.00
C SER A 36 -10.26 -0.53 0.17
N GLU A 37 -11.09 -0.92 -0.81
CA GLU A 37 -12.55 -0.79 -0.73
C GLU A 37 -13.14 -1.61 0.41
N LEU A 38 -12.67 -2.86 0.59
CA LEU A 38 -13.07 -3.71 1.71
C LEU A 38 -12.71 -3.08 3.07
N ALA A 39 -11.60 -2.34 3.13
CA ALA A 39 -11.21 -1.57 4.31
C ALA A 39 -11.95 -0.23 4.45
N GLY A 40 -12.85 0.11 3.53
CA GLY A 40 -13.55 1.39 3.51
C GLY A 40 -12.67 2.58 3.13
N ILE A 41 -11.60 2.34 2.38
CA ILE A 41 -10.66 3.36 1.90
C ILE A 41 -10.88 3.55 0.40
N LYS A 42 -11.24 4.78 0.00
CA LYS A 42 -11.53 5.08 -1.39
C LYS A 42 -10.24 5.16 -2.22
N THR A 43 -10.20 4.42 -3.34
CA THR A 43 -9.17 4.59 -4.37
C THR A 43 -9.49 5.81 -5.23
N ILE A 44 -8.57 6.77 -5.27
CA ILE A 44 -8.70 8.03 -6.02
C ILE A 44 -8.17 7.87 -7.44
N TRP A 45 -7.06 7.13 -7.58
CA TRP A 45 -6.44 6.87 -8.87
C TRP A 45 -5.73 5.52 -8.89
N ASN A 46 -5.56 4.98 -10.10
CA ASN A 46 -4.78 3.79 -10.37
C ASN A 46 -3.89 3.99 -11.62
N CYS A 47 -2.81 3.22 -11.72
CA CYS A 47 -1.88 3.25 -12.83
C CYS A 47 -1.54 1.82 -13.28
N GLU A 48 -1.90 1.49 -14.53
CA GLU A 48 -1.70 0.18 -15.11
C GLU A 48 -1.42 0.26 -16.61
N LEU A 49 -0.28 -0.29 -17.03
CA LEU A 49 0.20 -0.22 -18.40
C LEU A 49 -0.56 -1.16 -19.34
N GLU A 50 -0.83 -2.37 -18.89
CA GLU A 50 -1.36 -3.43 -19.72
C GLU A 50 -2.84 -3.20 -20.08
N ASP A 51 -3.18 -3.30 -21.36
CA ASP A 51 -4.52 -2.99 -21.87
C ASP A 51 -5.63 -3.86 -21.27
N TYR A 52 -5.35 -5.15 -21.09
CA TYR A 52 -6.33 -6.08 -20.55
C TYR A 52 -6.68 -5.74 -19.11
N GLN A 53 -5.67 -5.55 -18.25
CA GLN A 53 -5.83 -5.19 -16.84
C GLN A 53 -6.48 -3.82 -16.69
N SER A 54 -6.06 -2.84 -17.50
CA SER A 54 -6.63 -1.51 -17.49
C SER A 54 -8.13 -1.49 -17.83
N LYS A 55 -8.59 -2.36 -18.75
CA LYS A 55 -10.01 -2.51 -19.04
C LYS A 55 -10.79 -3.07 -17.84
N ILE A 56 -10.21 -4.04 -17.11
CA ILE A 56 -10.81 -4.59 -15.89
C ILE A 56 -10.93 -3.51 -14.83
N LEU A 57 -9.87 -2.74 -14.60
CA LEU A 57 -9.89 -1.62 -13.64
C LEU A 57 -10.96 -0.60 -14.00
N LYS A 58 -11.09 -0.25 -15.27
CA LYS A 58 -12.10 0.70 -15.73
C LYS A 58 -13.54 0.21 -15.52
N GLN A 59 -13.76 -1.09 -15.61
CA GLN A 59 -15.07 -1.69 -15.38
C GLN A 59 -15.43 -1.73 -13.90
N ASN A 60 -14.47 -2.05 -13.04
CA ASN A 60 -14.71 -2.29 -11.61
C ASN A 60 -14.52 -1.03 -10.76
N TYR A 61 -13.63 -0.11 -11.15
CA TYR A 61 -13.24 1.07 -10.39
C TYR A 61 -13.39 2.35 -11.24
N ASN A 62 -14.56 2.55 -11.83
CA ASN A 62 -14.87 3.63 -12.77
C ASN A 62 -14.80 5.03 -12.13
N ASP A 63 -14.92 5.14 -10.81
CA ASP A 63 -14.81 6.38 -10.04
C ASP A 63 -13.36 6.81 -9.76
N SER A 64 -12.38 5.94 -10.04
CA SER A 64 -10.96 6.25 -9.91
C SER A 64 -10.39 6.79 -11.22
N LYS A 65 -9.51 7.79 -11.12
CA LYS A 65 -8.77 8.29 -12.28
C LYS A 65 -7.74 7.26 -12.73
N GLN A 66 -7.76 6.91 -14.01
CA GLN A 66 -6.81 5.96 -14.59
C GLN A 66 -5.63 6.64 -15.25
N TYR A 67 -4.44 6.17 -14.89
CA TYR A 67 -3.18 6.44 -15.58
C TYR A 67 -2.68 5.17 -16.27
N ARG A 68 -1.86 5.32 -17.30
CA ARG A 68 -1.37 4.19 -18.10
C ARG A 68 0.10 3.90 -17.80
N ASP A 69 0.98 4.64 -18.38
CA ASP A 69 2.43 4.46 -18.23
C ASP A 69 2.94 5.31 -17.07
N ILE A 70 3.51 4.64 -16.07
CA ILE A 70 4.07 5.29 -14.89
C ILE A 70 5.20 6.26 -15.24
N THR A 71 5.93 6.00 -16.34
CA THR A 71 7.06 6.83 -16.77
C THR A 71 6.59 8.17 -17.35
N GLU A 72 5.37 8.21 -17.87
CA GLU A 72 4.74 9.40 -18.46
C GLU A 72 3.69 10.03 -17.53
N ALA A 73 3.31 9.30 -16.47
CA ALA A 73 2.21 9.72 -15.60
C ALA A 73 2.59 10.93 -14.74
N GLU A 74 1.86 12.03 -14.93
CA GLU A 74 1.88 13.21 -14.07
C GLU A 74 0.73 13.12 -13.06
N ILE A 75 0.97 12.36 -11.98
CA ILE A 75 -0.01 12.17 -10.92
C ILE A 75 0.11 13.33 -9.93
N THR A 76 -0.95 14.13 -9.83
CA THR A 76 -1.03 15.31 -8.98
C THR A 76 -2.02 15.15 -7.82
N GLU A 77 -2.92 14.20 -7.94
CA GLU A 77 -3.93 13.92 -6.92
C GLU A 77 -3.27 13.32 -5.68
N ARG A 78 -3.39 14.04 -4.57
CA ARG A 78 -2.83 13.62 -3.30
C ARG A 78 -3.67 12.52 -2.66
N VAL A 79 -2.99 11.53 -2.11
CA VAL A 79 -3.60 10.40 -1.39
C VAL A 79 -2.84 10.13 -0.11
N SER A 80 -3.53 9.53 0.86
CA SER A 80 -2.94 9.17 2.16
C SER A 80 -2.05 7.93 2.06
N ILE A 81 -2.37 7.02 1.13
CA ILE A 81 -1.73 5.73 0.96
C ILE A 81 -1.42 5.54 -0.52
N ILE A 82 -0.20 5.15 -0.84
CA ILE A 82 0.16 4.63 -2.16
C ILE A 82 0.48 3.14 -2.01
N SER A 83 -0.07 2.30 -2.87
CA SER A 83 0.34 0.89 -2.98
C SER A 83 0.97 0.61 -4.34
N GLY A 84 1.81 -0.43 -4.40
CA GLY A 84 2.36 -0.89 -5.67
C GLY A 84 3.18 -2.16 -5.56
N GLY A 85 3.15 -2.95 -6.63
CA GLY A 85 3.96 -4.15 -6.81
C GLY A 85 4.79 -4.02 -8.09
N PHE A 86 5.96 -3.39 -8.02
CA PHE A 86 6.80 -3.21 -9.20
C PHE A 86 7.48 -4.51 -9.64
N PRO A 87 7.72 -4.73 -10.95
CA PRO A 87 8.38 -5.93 -11.45
C PRO A 87 9.77 -6.14 -10.86
N CYS A 88 10.04 -7.35 -10.32
CA CYS A 88 11.30 -7.71 -9.66
C CYS A 88 12.50 -7.76 -10.62
N GLN A 89 12.27 -7.85 -11.93
CA GLN A 89 13.32 -8.00 -12.95
C GLN A 89 14.22 -6.77 -13.05
N ASP A 90 13.70 -5.59 -12.73
CA ASP A 90 14.41 -4.32 -12.88
C ASP A 90 15.47 -4.08 -11.79
N ILE A 91 15.42 -4.82 -10.68
CA ILE A 91 16.42 -4.69 -9.61
C ILE A 91 17.64 -5.58 -9.91
N SER A 92 17.50 -6.64 -10.69
CA SER A 92 18.57 -7.59 -10.99
C SER A 92 19.62 -7.06 -11.98
N VAL A 93 19.30 -6.04 -12.75
CA VAL A 93 20.22 -5.45 -13.75
C VAL A 93 21.20 -4.44 -13.11
N ALA A 94 20.91 -3.94 -11.92
CA ALA A 94 21.80 -3.07 -11.15
C ALA A 94 22.97 -3.82 -10.46
N GLY A 95 23.13 -5.10 -10.73
CA GLY A 95 24.10 -6.03 -10.13
C GLY A 95 25.56 -5.88 -10.55
N LYS A 96 26.02 -4.68 -10.92
CA LYS A 96 27.45 -4.30 -10.80
C LYS A 96 27.55 -3.31 -9.66
N MET A 97 28.25 -3.71 -8.62
CA MET A 97 28.62 -2.98 -7.42
C MET A 97 29.26 -1.60 -7.74
N GLU A 98 28.48 -0.69 -8.25
CA GLU A 98 28.79 0.73 -8.20
C GLU A 98 28.06 1.28 -7.00
N GLY A 99 28.83 1.59 -5.94
CA GLY A 99 28.29 2.04 -4.64
C GLY A 99 27.26 3.17 -4.77
N ILE A 100 26.70 3.60 -3.67
CA ILE A 100 25.64 4.61 -3.40
C ILE A 100 25.29 5.66 -4.52
N LYS A 101 26.03 5.70 -5.62
CA LYS A 101 25.83 6.53 -6.82
C LYS A 101 25.26 5.75 -8.03
N GLY A 102 24.92 4.48 -7.89
CA GLY A 102 24.28 3.70 -8.94
C GLY A 102 22.94 4.30 -9.31
N LYS A 103 22.68 4.51 -10.61
CA LYS A 103 21.38 4.99 -11.10
C LYS A 103 20.30 4.09 -10.53
N ARG A 104 19.33 4.68 -9.81
CA ARG A 104 18.06 4.02 -9.49
C ARG A 104 17.52 3.45 -10.78
N SER A 105 17.47 2.14 -10.89
CA SER A 105 17.11 1.47 -12.13
C SER A 105 15.65 1.10 -12.16
N GLY A 106 15.04 1.29 -13.32
CA GLY A 106 13.76 0.71 -13.67
C GLY A 106 12.54 1.35 -12.98
N LEU A 107 11.49 0.57 -12.87
CA LEU A 107 10.17 1.01 -12.43
C LEU A 107 10.10 1.38 -10.94
N TRP A 108 11.05 0.91 -10.11
CA TRP A 108 11.17 1.40 -8.73
C TRP A 108 11.50 2.90 -8.71
N SER A 109 12.36 3.39 -9.59
CA SER A 109 12.68 4.83 -9.63
C SER A 109 11.46 5.69 -9.94
N GLU A 110 10.56 5.21 -10.78
CA GLU A 110 9.33 5.90 -11.12
C GLU A 110 8.33 5.88 -9.95
N MET A 111 8.15 4.73 -9.31
CA MET A 111 7.36 4.64 -8.08
C MET A 111 7.91 5.58 -7.00
N PHE A 112 9.22 5.59 -6.78
CA PHE A 112 9.87 6.47 -5.84
C PHE A 112 9.68 7.95 -6.21
N ARG A 113 9.74 8.32 -7.49
CA ARG A 113 9.44 9.68 -7.98
C ARG A 113 8.04 10.11 -7.57
N ILE A 114 7.05 9.26 -7.76
CA ILE A 114 5.66 9.54 -7.40
C ILE A 114 5.51 9.67 -5.87
N ILE A 115 6.08 8.74 -5.09
CA ILE A 115 6.07 8.81 -3.62
C ILE A 115 6.70 10.12 -3.14
N ARG A 116 7.86 10.49 -3.68
CA ARG A 116 8.55 11.74 -3.32
C ARG A 116 7.73 12.99 -3.64
N ASN A 117 6.99 13.00 -4.75
CA ASN A 117 6.19 14.13 -5.19
C ASN A 117 4.88 14.25 -4.39
N ILE A 118 4.18 13.14 -4.19
CA ILE A 118 2.88 13.11 -3.49
C ILE A 118 3.06 13.16 -1.98
N ARG A 119 4.11 12.51 -1.43
CA ARG A 119 4.39 12.46 0.00
C ARG A 119 3.23 11.85 0.81
N PRO A 120 2.74 10.65 0.45
CA PRO A 120 1.65 10.02 1.16
C PRO A 120 2.03 9.73 2.63
N TYR A 121 1.06 9.48 3.48
CA TYR A 121 1.34 9.07 4.86
C TYR A 121 1.91 7.65 4.93
N TYR A 122 1.43 6.77 4.06
CA TYR A 122 1.84 5.38 4.00
C TYR A 122 2.13 4.93 2.58
N VAL A 123 3.04 3.99 2.46
CA VAL A 123 3.32 3.30 1.19
C VAL A 123 3.28 1.80 1.44
N ILE A 124 2.49 1.07 0.69
CA ILE A 124 2.47 -0.39 0.68
C ILE A 124 3.24 -0.87 -0.55
N ILE A 125 4.19 -1.75 -0.35
CA ILE A 125 4.98 -2.33 -1.42
C ILE A 125 4.86 -3.85 -1.37
N GLU A 126 4.50 -4.43 -2.51
CA GLU A 126 4.50 -5.88 -2.72
C GLU A 126 5.63 -6.26 -3.65
N ASN A 127 6.33 -7.34 -3.33
CA ASN A 127 7.32 -7.91 -4.23
C ASN A 127 7.60 -9.40 -3.92
N SER A 128 8.45 -10.01 -4.72
CA SER A 128 8.99 -11.33 -4.44
C SER A 128 9.87 -11.30 -3.19
N PRO A 129 9.89 -12.35 -2.34
CA PRO A 129 10.84 -12.48 -1.24
C PRO A 129 12.31 -12.39 -1.67
N ALA A 130 12.60 -12.69 -2.94
CA ALA A 130 13.94 -12.54 -3.51
C ALA A 130 14.47 -11.09 -3.47
N LEU A 131 13.59 -10.09 -3.35
CA LEU A 131 13.98 -8.69 -3.18
C LEU A 131 14.86 -8.50 -1.95
N LEU A 132 14.62 -9.22 -0.85
CA LEU A 132 15.39 -9.13 0.40
C LEU A 132 16.91 -9.30 0.19
N ILE A 133 17.29 -10.11 -0.81
CA ILE A 133 18.70 -10.38 -1.15
C ILE A 133 19.16 -9.68 -2.44
N ARG A 134 18.27 -8.94 -3.13
CA ARG A 134 18.52 -8.37 -4.45
C ARG A 134 18.22 -6.87 -4.54
N GLY A 135 18.56 -6.09 -3.51
CA GLY A 135 18.40 -4.63 -3.55
C GLY A 135 17.42 -4.03 -2.56
N PHE A 136 16.94 -4.80 -1.59
CA PHE A 136 16.06 -4.28 -0.55
C PHE A 136 16.72 -3.20 0.31
N GLU A 137 18.02 -3.29 0.51
CA GLU A 137 18.81 -2.26 1.18
C GLU A 137 18.70 -0.90 0.47
N GLN A 138 18.87 -0.89 -0.86
CA GLN A 138 18.73 0.34 -1.65
C GLN A 138 17.33 0.92 -1.55
N PHE A 139 16.32 0.07 -1.61
CA PHE A 139 14.93 0.44 -1.39
C PHE A 139 14.71 1.14 -0.03
N LEU A 140 15.27 0.58 1.05
CA LEU A 140 15.19 1.18 2.39
C LEU A 140 15.95 2.51 2.47
N CYS A 141 17.14 2.60 1.86
CA CYS A 141 17.91 3.83 1.79
C CYS A 141 17.15 4.95 1.07
N ASP A 142 16.55 4.64 -0.09
CA ASP A 142 15.77 5.60 -0.85
C ASP A 142 14.58 6.15 -0.04
N LEU A 143 13.85 5.29 0.65
CA LEU A 143 12.73 5.70 1.53
C LEU A 143 13.22 6.54 2.72
N SER A 144 14.33 6.14 3.34
CA SER A 144 14.92 6.86 4.48
C SER A 144 15.39 8.27 4.06
N GLU A 145 15.96 8.41 2.85
CA GLU A 145 16.40 9.69 2.28
C GLU A 145 15.26 10.72 2.21
N ILE A 146 14.04 10.25 1.96
CA ILE A 146 12.85 11.10 1.93
C ILE A 146 12.05 11.08 3.24
N GLY A 147 12.63 10.58 4.35
CA GLY A 147 12.05 10.65 5.68
C GLY A 147 10.92 9.65 5.93
N TYR A 148 11.05 8.42 5.42
CA TYR A 148 10.15 7.32 5.74
C TYR A 148 10.88 6.26 6.55
N ASN A 149 10.19 5.71 7.55
CA ASN A 149 10.52 4.43 8.16
C ASN A 149 9.77 3.32 7.44
N ALA A 150 10.26 2.09 7.53
CA ALA A 150 9.58 0.95 6.92
C ALA A 150 9.67 -0.29 7.81
N GLU A 151 8.59 -1.06 7.80
CA GLU A 151 8.54 -2.41 8.35
C GLU A 151 8.13 -3.38 7.24
N TRP A 152 8.56 -4.63 7.33
CA TRP A 152 8.26 -5.61 6.30
C TRP A 152 8.09 -7.01 6.86
N GLN A 153 7.31 -7.80 6.14
CA GLN A 153 7.10 -9.23 6.41
C GLN A 153 6.95 -10.01 5.10
N VAL A 154 7.34 -11.27 5.14
CA VAL A 154 6.96 -12.23 4.10
C VAL A 154 5.68 -12.91 4.53
N LEU A 155 4.61 -12.67 3.77
CA LEU A 155 3.29 -13.23 4.04
C LEU A 155 2.97 -14.31 3.01
N SER A 156 2.34 -15.39 3.49
CA SER A 156 1.90 -16.51 2.65
C SER A 156 0.38 -16.52 2.54
N ASN A 157 -0.14 -16.82 1.35
CA ASN A 157 -1.57 -16.99 1.14
C ASN A 157 -2.19 -18.06 2.06
N ILE A 158 -1.41 -19.10 2.44
CA ILE A 158 -1.88 -20.14 3.38
C ILE A 158 -2.28 -19.53 4.73
N ALA A 159 -1.54 -18.54 5.22
CA ALA A 159 -1.86 -17.87 6.49
C ALA A 159 -3.21 -17.15 6.46
N PHE A 160 -3.76 -16.91 5.28
CA PHE A 160 -5.04 -16.25 5.06
C PHE A 160 -6.14 -17.22 4.56
N GLY A 161 -5.91 -18.53 4.70
CA GLY A 161 -6.91 -19.57 4.40
C GLY A 161 -6.95 -20.03 2.94
N TYR A 162 -6.00 -19.64 2.09
CA TYR A 162 -5.93 -20.08 0.70
C TYR A 162 -5.18 -21.41 0.57
N PRO A 163 -5.58 -22.29 -0.36
CA PRO A 163 -5.00 -23.63 -0.48
C PRO A 163 -3.63 -23.68 -1.15
N HIS A 164 -3.10 -22.53 -1.61
CA HIS A 164 -1.83 -22.48 -2.33
C HIS A 164 -0.80 -21.62 -1.60
N LYS A 165 0.45 -22.11 -1.62
CA LYS A 165 1.57 -21.38 -1.08
C LYS A 165 2.03 -20.33 -2.09
N ARG A 166 1.74 -19.07 -1.80
CA ARG A 166 2.28 -17.90 -2.51
C ARG A 166 2.85 -16.96 -1.48
N GLU A 167 4.14 -16.95 -1.35
CA GLU A 167 4.86 -16.05 -0.45
C GLU A 167 5.22 -14.77 -1.19
N ARG A 168 4.95 -13.64 -0.54
CA ARG A 168 5.32 -12.32 -1.04
C ARG A 168 5.87 -11.48 0.10
N LEU A 169 6.87 -10.66 -0.23
CA LEU A 169 7.34 -9.59 0.62
C LEU A 169 6.34 -8.45 0.57
N TYR A 170 5.88 -8.04 1.73
CA TYR A 170 5.12 -6.80 1.89
C TYR A 170 5.90 -5.86 2.80
N ALA A 171 6.09 -4.62 2.36
CA ALA A 171 6.64 -3.57 3.18
C ALA A 171 5.62 -2.45 3.33
N ILE A 172 5.48 -1.92 4.54
CA ILE A 172 4.70 -0.72 4.83
C ILE A 172 5.68 0.36 5.28
N ALA A 173 5.85 1.37 4.44
CA ALA A 173 6.60 2.55 4.81
C ALA A 173 5.65 3.64 5.30
N TYR A 174 6.10 4.44 6.26
CA TYR A 174 5.34 5.53 6.86
C TYR A 174 6.21 6.76 7.09
N ALA A 175 5.65 7.94 6.81
CA ALA A 175 6.35 9.20 6.94
C ALA A 175 6.69 9.51 8.40
N ASN A 176 7.90 9.99 8.67
CA ASN A 176 8.37 10.32 10.02
C ASN A 176 7.50 11.36 10.71
N GLU A 177 6.86 12.25 9.95
CA GLU A 177 5.95 13.29 10.47
C GLU A 177 4.67 12.72 11.10
N ILE A 178 4.25 11.52 10.67
CA ILE A 178 3.17 10.77 11.31
C ILE A 178 3.74 10.06 12.52
N GLY A 179 5.06 9.89 12.51
CA GLY A 179 5.80 8.99 13.30
C GLY A 179 5.89 9.30 14.76
N LEU A 180 6.15 8.28 15.44
CA LEU A 180 6.96 8.18 16.61
C LEU A 180 8.29 8.85 16.35
N GLN A 181 8.56 9.95 16.99
CA GLN A 181 9.89 10.04 17.54
C GLN A 181 10.03 8.75 18.34
N SER A 182 10.93 7.92 17.92
CA SER A 182 11.24 6.66 18.54
C SER A 182 11.71 6.92 19.95
N ASP A 183 10.78 7.09 20.83
CA ASP A 183 11.02 6.70 22.18
C ASP A 183 10.94 5.19 22.20
N ILE A 184 12.10 4.68 21.75
CA ILE A 184 12.67 3.46 22.24
C ILE A 184 11.99 2.18 21.76
N CYS A 185 12.74 1.57 20.99
CA CYS A 185 13.09 0.17 21.01
C CYS A 185 13.31 -0.38 22.46
N THR A 186 12.37 -0.22 23.38
CA THR A 186 12.49 -0.71 24.76
C THR A 186 11.31 -1.51 25.23
N ASP A 187 10.35 -1.87 24.37
CA ASP A 187 9.46 -2.94 24.80
C ASP A 187 9.18 -3.93 23.68
N ARG A 188 9.65 -5.11 23.97
CA ARG A 188 9.65 -6.29 23.12
C ARG A 188 8.24 -6.57 22.60
N GLY A 189 7.97 -6.22 21.35
CA GLY A 189 7.01 -6.97 20.57
C GLY A 189 5.68 -6.36 20.18
N PHE A 190 5.37 -5.07 20.42
CA PHE A 190 4.00 -4.58 20.14
C PHE A 190 3.86 -3.23 19.39
N ASN A 191 4.93 -2.68 18.87
CA ASN A 191 4.85 -1.45 18.04
C ASN A 191 4.94 -1.70 16.54
N SER A 192 4.91 -2.97 16.10
CA SER A 192 4.87 -3.28 14.67
C SER A 192 3.54 -2.83 14.07
N ILE A 193 3.63 -2.21 12.89
CA ILE A 193 2.46 -1.89 12.08
C ILE A 193 1.73 -3.16 11.64
N PHE A 194 2.46 -4.27 11.45
CA PHE A 194 1.87 -5.58 11.16
C PHE A 194 1.26 -6.18 12.42
N ARG A 195 -0.02 -6.41 12.39
CA ARG A 195 -0.77 -7.02 13.48
C ARG A 195 -0.88 -8.53 13.30
N LYS A 196 -1.08 -9.25 14.41
CA LYS A 196 -1.42 -10.66 14.30
C LYS A 196 -2.75 -10.81 13.58
N TRP A 197 -2.75 -11.48 12.45
CA TRP A 197 -3.97 -11.84 11.76
C TRP A 197 -4.74 -12.86 12.59
N THR A 198 -5.94 -12.50 12.99
CA THR A 198 -6.92 -13.43 13.54
C THR A 198 -8.11 -13.42 12.60
N PRO A 199 -8.35 -14.50 11.81
CA PRO A 199 -9.54 -14.59 11.00
C PRO A 199 -10.75 -14.42 11.92
N ASN A 200 -11.52 -13.38 11.73
CA ASN A 200 -12.81 -13.28 12.38
C ASN A 200 -13.70 -14.33 11.73
N GLN A 201 -14.30 -15.23 12.49
CA GLN A 201 -15.09 -16.32 11.94
C GLN A 201 -16.24 -15.82 11.05
N ASN A 202 -16.66 -14.58 11.22
CA ASN A 202 -17.69 -13.95 10.40
C ASN A 202 -17.13 -13.22 9.17
N ASP A 203 -15.92 -12.66 9.22
CA ASP A 203 -15.37 -11.85 8.12
C ASP A 203 -14.62 -12.71 7.09
N GLY A 204 -13.91 -13.75 7.52
CA GLY A 204 -13.14 -14.64 6.63
C GLY A 204 -14.01 -15.42 5.66
N TYR A 205 -15.18 -15.88 6.09
CA TYR A 205 -16.10 -16.62 5.23
C TYR A 205 -16.86 -15.70 4.26
N SER A 206 -17.29 -14.53 4.72
CA SER A 206 -17.94 -13.53 3.89
C SER A 206 -16.98 -12.91 2.88
N LEU A 207 -15.73 -12.63 3.32
CA LEU A 207 -14.69 -12.08 2.48
C LEU A 207 -14.24 -13.11 1.42
N SER A 208 -13.97 -14.36 1.82
CA SER A 208 -13.59 -15.42 0.86
C SER A 208 -14.73 -15.73 -0.11
N LYS A 209 -15.98 -15.66 0.33
CA LYS A 209 -17.14 -15.84 -0.53
C LYS A 209 -17.27 -14.71 -1.54
N ARG A 210 -17.12 -13.45 -1.11
CA ARG A 210 -17.17 -12.27 -1.98
C ARG A 210 -15.99 -12.24 -2.96
N ILE A 211 -14.78 -12.56 -2.51
CA ILE A 211 -13.60 -12.70 -3.37
C ILE A 211 -13.77 -13.90 -4.32
N HIS A 212 -14.38 -14.98 -3.87
CA HIS A 212 -14.72 -16.13 -4.73
C HIS A 212 -15.77 -15.75 -5.79
N GLU A 213 -16.73 -14.93 -5.43
CA GLU A 213 -17.74 -14.40 -6.36
C GLU A 213 -17.11 -13.46 -7.38
N ILE A 214 -16.18 -12.58 -6.97
CA ILE A 214 -15.41 -11.70 -7.86
C ILE A 214 -14.40 -12.51 -8.69
N GLY A 215 -13.72 -13.48 -8.10
CA GLY A 215 -12.77 -14.36 -8.79
C GLY A 215 -13.45 -15.45 -9.64
N ALA A 216 -14.67 -15.85 -9.31
CA ALA A 216 -15.43 -16.84 -10.08
C ALA A 216 -16.06 -16.26 -11.36
N CYS A 217 -16.09 -14.93 -11.50
CA CYS A 217 -16.38 -14.30 -12.78
C CYS A 217 -15.33 -14.59 -13.85
N THR A 218 -14.19 -15.14 -13.48
CA THR A 218 -13.29 -15.79 -14.42
C THR A 218 -13.73 -17.22 -14.64
N ASP A 219 -14.78 -17.39 -15.40
CA ASP A 219 -15.14 -18.70 -15.94
C ASP A 219 -14.03 -19.12 -16.92
N ILE A 220 -12.98 -19.68 -16.33
CA ILE A 220 -11.79 -20.19 -17.03
C ILE A 220 -12.17 -21.32 -18.00
N ARG A 221 -13.42 -21.79 -17.94
CA ARG A 221 -13.90 -22.96 -18.69
C ARG A 221 -14.65 -22.63 -19.96
N ASN A 222 -15.05 -21.39 -20.18
CA ASN A 222 -15.77 -21.03 -21.42
C ASN A 222 -14.83 -20.42 -22.45
N GLY A 223 -14.48 -21.22 -23.41
CA GLY A 223 -13.50 -21.06 -24.44
C GLY A 223 -13.69 -19.90 -25.40
N ASP A 224 -13.17 -18.75 -25.05
CA ASP A 224 -12.98 -17.60 -25.94
C ASP A 224 -11.54 -17.57 -26.44
N GLY A 225 -11.09 -18.59 -27.07
CA GLY A 225 -9.81 -18.62 -27.75
C GLY A 225 -8.56 -18.53 -26.88
N PHE A 226 -7.52 -19.19 -27.28
CA PHE A 226 -6.26 -19.41 -26.56
C PHE A 226 -5.55 -18.13 -26.08
N GLN A 227 -5.72 -17.01 -26.75
CA GLN A 227 -5.05 -15.74 -26.41
C GLN A 227 -5.60 -15.08 -25.15
N SER A 228 -6.92 -15.10 -24.95
CA SER A 228 -7.53 -14.51 -23.75
C SER A 228 -7.22 -15.30 -22.49
N TRP A 229 -7.06 -16.63 -22.61
CA TRP A 229 -6.75 -17.51 -21.50
C TRP A 229 -5.34 -17.26 -20.91
N THR A 230 -4.34 -17.07 -21.76
CA THR A 230 -2.95 -16.80 -21.34
C THR A 230 -2.85 -15.47 -20.58
N HIS A 231 -3.55 -14.43 -21.06
CA HIS A 231 -3.62 -13.14 -20.38
C HIS A 231 -4.33 -13.23 -19.02
N ARG A 232 -5.43 -13.97 -18.93
CA ARG A 232 -6.18 -14.18 -17.68
C ARG A 232 -5.34 -14.90 -16.64
N VAL A 233 -4.71 -16.01 -17.01
CA VAL A 233 -3.85 -16.78 -16.09
C VAL A 233 -2.63 -15.96 -15.65
N GLY A 234 -1.98 -15.26 -16.56
CA GLY A 234 -0.87 -14.38 -16.23
C GLY A 234 -1.27 -13.24 -15.29
N SER A 235 -2.41 -12.62 -15.53
CA SER A 235 -2.94 -11.55 -14.70
C SER A 235 -3.30 -12.03 -13.29
N ILE A 236 -3.96 -13.17 -13.16
CA ILE A 236 -4.29 -13.80 -11.86
C ILE A 236 -3.01 -14.24 -11.16
N GLY A 237 -2.06 -14.82 -11.89
CA GLY A 237 -0.78 -15.25 -11.35
C GLY A 237 0.07 -14.14 -10.76
N ASN A 238 -0.06 -12.92 -11.28
CA ASN A 238 0.66 -11.74 -10.82
C ASN A 238 -0.17 -10.86 -9.87
N ALA A 239 -1.47 -11.07 -9.78
CA ALA A 239 -2.34 -10.26 -8.95
C ALA A 239 -1.97 -10.33 -7.46
N VAL A 240 -2.08 -9.20 -6.80
CA VAL A 240 -2.07 -9.13 -5.33
C VAL A 240 -3.34 -9.80 -4.81
N ASN A 241 -3.20 -10.57 -3.74
CA ASN A 241 -4.35 -11.18 -3.09
C ASN A 241 -5.15 -10.10 -2.33
N PRO A 242 -6.43 -9.87 -2.68
CA PRO A 242 -7.23 -8.82 -2.04
C PRO A 242 -7.40 -8.98 -0.53
N THR A 243 -7.43 -10.21 -0.01
CA THR A 243 -7.50 -10.44 1.43
C THR A 243 -6.23 -10.00 2.15
N LEU A 244 -5.06 -10.23 1.56
CA LEU A 244 -3.82 -9.71 2.11
C LEU A 244 -3.77 -8.19 2.00
N ALA A 245 -4.20 -7.63 0.88
CA ALA A 245 -4.30 -6.18 0.73
C ALA A 245 -5.24 -5.56 1.79
N TYR A 246 -6.42 -6.11 1.98
CA TYR A 246 -7.35 -5.72 3.05
C TYR A 246 -6.69 -5.74 4.43
N TYR A 247 -5.99 -6.83 4.77
CA TYR A 247 -5.25 -6.93 6.02
C TYR A 247 -4.23 -5.79 6.20
N LEU A 248 -3.48 -5.45 5.14
CA LEU A 248 -2.49 -4.37 5.19
C LEU A 248 -3.16 -2.99 5.40
N PHE A 249 -4.28 -2.74 4.73
CA PHE A 249 -5.05 -1.51 4.92
C PHE A 249 -5.63 -1.42 6.34
N GLU A 250 -6.11 -2.51 6.90
CA GLU A 250 -6.58 -2.55 8.31
C GLU A 250 -5.43 -2.31 9.31
N CYS A 251 -4.24 -2.83 9.04
CA CYS A 251 -3.04 -2.53 9.83
C CYS A 251 -2.73 -1.02 9.81
N ILE A 252 -2.78 -0.40 8.64
CA ILE A 252 -2.58 1.04 8.46
C ILE A 252 -3.65 1.86 9.18
N LYS A 253 -4.94 1.51 9.02
CA LYS A 253 -6.04 2.19 9.72
C LYS A 253 -5.85 2.18 11.23
N TYR A 254 -5.57 1.01 11.78
CA TYR A 254 -5.31 0.89 13.21
C TYR A 254 -4.13 1.75 13.67
N HIS A 255 -3.02 1.67 12.97
CA HIS A 255 -1.84 2.47 13.25
C HIS A 255 -2.15 3.97 13.17
N PHE A 256 -2.87 4.41 12.14
CA PHE A 256 -3.27 5.81 11.95
C PHE A 256 -4.16 6.32 13.08
N LEU A 257 -5.17 5.53 13.49
CA LEU A 257 -6.10 5.89 14.57
C LEU A 257 -5.38 5.98 15.91
N LYS A 258 -4.58 4.96 16.24
CA LYS A 258 -3.79 4.95 17.48
C LYS A 258 -2.89 6.18 17.59
N ARG A 259 -2.27 6.60 16.48
CA ARG A 259 -1.43 7.80 16.44
C ARG A 259 -2.20 9.09 16.68
N ARG A 260 -3.40 9.19 16.16
CA ARG A 260 -4.25 10.36 16.42
C ARG A 260 -4.62 10.46 17.89
N GLU A 261 -4.99 9.35 18.52
CA GLU A 261 -5.29 9.30 19.95
C GLU A 261 -4.09 9.74 20.80
N GLU A 262 -2.89 9.22 20.53
CA GLU A 262 -1.66 9.60 21.21
C GLU A 262 -1.35 11.11 21.07
N LYS A 263 -1.48 11.67 19.87
CA LYS A 263 -1.28 13.11 19.63
C LYS A 263 -2.30 13.97 20.39
N THR A 264 -3.55 13.54 20.45
CA THR A 264 -4.58 14.26 21.20
C THR A 264 -4.26 14.28 22.68
N VAL A 265 -3.90 13.12 23.27
CA VAL A 265 -3.52 13.02 24.68
C VAL A 265 -2.28 13.89 25.00
N ILE A 266 -1.27 13.87 24.14
CA ILE A 266 -0.07 14.71 24.32
C ILE A 266 -0.42 16.20 24.29
N ALA A 267 -1.27 16.63 23.36
CA ALA A 267 -1.70 18.01 23.25
C ALA A 267 -2.47 18.48 24.49
N ASP A 268 -3.37 17.63 24.99
CA ASP A 268 -4.11 17.90 26.22
C ASP A 268 -3.20 17.99 27.45
N LEU A 269 -2.22 17.09 27.59
CA LEU A 269 -1.22 17.13 28.67
C LEU A 269 -0.37 18.41 28.59
N GLN A 270 0.08 18.81 27.41
CA GLN A 270 0.83 20.04 27.22
C GLN A 270 0.00 21.29 27.59
N GLN A 271 -1.29 21.30 27.28
CA GLN A 271 -2.19 22.37 27.66
C GLN A 271 -2.38 22.45 29.19
N ILE A 272 -2.57 21.33 29.84
CA ILE A 272 -2.68 21.23 31.30
C ILE A 272 -1.39 21.72 31.97
N THR A 273 -0.22 21.32 31.43
CA THR A 273 1.10 21.74 31.99
C THR A 273 1.30 23.24 31.86
N ARG A 274 0.86 23.87 30.75
CA ARG A 274 0.92 25.34 30.56
C ARG A 274 0.02 26.12 31.51
N LEU A 275 -1.10 25.54 31.91
CA LEU A 275 -2.06 26.16 32.85
C LEU A 275 -1.59 26.05 34.31
N ASN A 276 -0.71 25.13 34.63
CA ASN A 276 -0.21 24.87 35.97
C ASN A 276 1.17 25.46 36.29
N VAL A 277 1.73 26.33 35.42
CA VAL A 277 2.95 27.10 35.69
C VAL A 277 2.54 28.36 36.49
N PRO A 278 2.85 28.50 37.76
CA PRO A 278 2.60 29.75 38.48
C PRO A 278 3.46 30.89 37.90
N ALA A 279 2.90 32.08 37.82
CA ALA A 279 3.55 33.27 37.32
C ALA A 279 4.66 33.72 38.30
#